data_4da42a19092e8b345fa8267865c39a00
#
_entry.id   4da42a19092e8b345fa8267865c39a00
#
_cell.length_a   1.000
_cell.length_b   1.000
_cell.length_c   1.000
_cell.angle_alpha   90.00
_cell.angle_beta   90.00
_cell.angle_gamma   90.00
#
_symmetry.space_group_name_H-M   'P 1'
#
loop_
_entity.id
_entity.type
_entity.pdbx_description
1 polymer ?
#
loop_
_entity_poly.entity_id
_entity_poly.type
_entity_poly.pdbx_seq_one_letter_code
_entity_poly.pdbx_strand_id
1 'polypeptide(L)'
;MPQRLIPALALSAAAALFASNAAASSGDAWEAFRTEVSKKCLSAATSLEKASAVVDPFGSKSFGLALVIGTPKGSKTAVTQICVYDKHKKTVELGGELTPETVTIKAPAKAR
;
A
#
# COMPACT_ATOMS: atom_id res chain seq x y z
N MET A 1 -10.61 42.63 37.61
CA MET A 1 -10.55 41.22 37.51
C MET A 1 -10.67 40.72 36.11
N PRO A 2 -9.71 40.87 35.38
CA PRO A 2 -9.70 40.54 33.98
C PRO A 2 -9.30 39.15 33.62
N GLN A 3 -9.28 38.25 34.52
CA GLN A 3 -8.76 36.95 34.16
C GLN A 3 -9.73 36.00 33.56
N ARG A 4 -10.89 36.43 33.27
CA ARG A 4 -11.85 35.51 32.76
C ARG A 4 -11.79 35.27 31.29
N LEU A 5 -10.92 35.90 30.58
CA LEU A 5 -10.86 35.80 29.14
C LEU A 5 -10.06 34.64 28.63
N ILE A 6 -9.30 34.01 29.51
CA ILE A 6 -8.37 33.00 29.07
C ILE A 6 -8.97 31.72 28.56
N PRO A 7 -10.06 31.20 29.13
CA PRO A 7 -10.51 29.85 28.72
C PRO A 7 -11.02 29.76 27.29
N ALA A 8 -11.35 30.86 26.67
CA ALA A 8 -11.96 30.79 25.36
C ALA A 8 -10.99 30.34 24.27
N LEU A 9 -9.71 30.53 24.47
CA LEU A 9 -8.74 30.19 23.43
C LEU A 9 -8.48 28.72 23.30
N ALA A 10 -8.69 27.96 24.36
CA ALA A 10 -8.41 26.53 24.32
C ALA A 10 -9.34 25.75 23.41
N LEU A 11 -10.55 26.23 23.24
CA LEU A 11 -11.54 25.52 22.42
C LEU A 11 -11.21 25.54 20.94
N SER A 12 -10.57 26.58 20.47
CA SER A 12 -10.26 26.71 19.05
C SER A 12 -9.22 25.69 18.60
N ALA A 13 -8.27 25.39 19.45
CA ALA A 13 -7.24 24.44 19.07
C ALA A 13 -7.77 23.04 18.90
N ALA A 14 -8.74 22.64 19.72
CA ALA A 14 -9.31 21.31 19.62
C ALA A 14 -10.05 21.11 18.31
N ALA A 15 -10.76 22.13 17.85
CA ALA A 15 -11.49 22.02 16.59
C ALA A 15 -10.56 21.85 15.41
N ALA A 16 -9.41 22.49 15.42
CA ALA A 16 -8.48 22.38 14.32
C ALA A 16 -7.91 20.95 14.20
N LEU A 17 -7.70 20.29 15.32
CA LEU A 17 -7.17 18.93 15.29
C LEU A 17 -8.17 17.95 14.70
N PHE A 18 -9.44 18.11 15.00
CA PHE A 18 -10.47 17.24 14.43
C PHE A 18 -10.56 17.41 12.92
N ALA A 19 -10.44 18.63 12.44
CA ALA A 19 -10.50 18.87 11.01
C ALA A 19 -9.34 18.18 10.29
N SER A 20 -8.15 18.17 10.87
CA SER A 20 -7.00 17.52 10.27
C SER A 20 -7.20 16.02 10.17
N ASN A 21 -7.73 15.42 11.22
CA ASN A 21 -7.96 13.97 11.22
C ASN A 21 -8.99 13.57 10.18
N ALA A 22 -10.04 14.36 10.01
CA ALA A 22 -11.05 14.04 9.03
C ALA A 22 -10.48 14.08 7.62
N ALA A 23 -9.57 15.02 7.35
CA ALA A 23 -8.98 15.13 6.03
C ALA A 23 -8.08 13.93 5.70
N ALA A 24 -7.54 13.24 6.72
CA ALA A 24 -6.65 12.12 6.49
C ALA A 24 -7.34 10.90 5.90
N SER A 25 -8.69 10.87 5.88
CA SER A 25 -9.43 9.73 5.33
C SER A 25 -9.81 9.95 3.87
N SER A 26 -9.19 10.88 3.19
CA SER A 26 -9.56 11.23 1.82
C SER A 26 -9.05 10.20 0.81
N GLY A 27 -9.42 10.39 -0.45
CA GLY A 27 -8.92 9.59 -1.54
C GLY A 27 -7.42 9.65 -1.67
N ASP A 28 -6.80 10.76 -1.28
CA ASP A 28 -5.36 10.88 -1.31
C ASP A 28 -4.69 9.88 -0.37
N ALA A 29 -5.31 9.60 0.77
CA ALA A 29 -4.77 8.63 1.71
C ALA A 29 -4.82 7.23 1.12
N TRP A 30 -5.85 6.89 0.39
CA TRP A 30 -5.94 5.59 -0.26
C TRP A 30 -4.93 5.47 -1.39
N GLU A 31 -4.71 6.53 -2.13
CA GLU A 31 -3.71 6.49 -3.17
C GLU A 31 -2.31 6.31 -2.60
N ALA A 32 -2.01 7.00 -1.49
CA ALA A 32 -0.74 6.83 -0.81
C ALA A 32 -0.57 5.40 -0.29
N PHE A 33 -1.66 4.80 0.19
CA PHE A 33 -1.63 3.43 0.65
C PHE A 33 -1.26 2.48 -0.50
N ARG A 34 -1.91 2.65 -1.66
CA ARG A 34 -1.63 1.79 -2.81
C ARG A 34 -0.19 1.92 -3.27
N THR A 35 0.33 3.14 -3.26
CA THR A 35 1.72 3.37 -3.64
C THR A 35 2.67 2.70 -2.67
N GLU A 36 2.37 2.76 -1.39
CA GLU A 36 3.22 2.12 -0.40
C GLU A 36 3.20 0.60 -0.53
N VAL A 37 2.02 0.01 -0.74
CA VAL A 37 1.92 -1.43 -0.94
C VAL A 37 2.75 -1.85 -2.14
N SER A 38 2.61 -1.13 -3.24
CA SER A 38 3.36 -1.45 -4.45
C SER A 38 4.86 -1.38 -4.20
N LYS A 39 5.33 -0.29 -3.60
CA LYS A 39 6.76 -0.13 -3.34
C LYS A 39 7.31 -1.22 -2.44
N LYS A 40 6.61 -1.52 -1.37
CA LYS A 40 7.10 -2.51 -0.43
C LYS A 40 7.10 -3.91 -1.02
N CYS A 41 6.06 -4.24 -1.79
CA CYS A 41 6.00 -5.54 -2.43
C CYS A 41 7.09 -5.70 -3.48
N LEU A 42 7.31 -4.68 -4.29
CA LEU A 42 8.37 -4.76 -5.30
C LEU A 42 9.75 -4.83 -4.66
N SER A 43 9.96 -4.09 -3.58
CA SER A 43 11.25 -4.14 -2.88
C SER A 43 11.53 -5.50 -2.28
N ALA A 44 10.50 -6.21 -1.87
CA ALA A 44 10.67 -7.54 -1.28
C ALA A 44 10.94 -8.61 -2.33
N ALA A 45 10.53 -8.38 -3.58
CA ALA A 45 10.63 -9.39 -4.63
C ALA A 45 12.01 -9.36 -5.29
N THR A 46 13.04 -9.59 -4.50
CA THR A 46 14.42 -9.43 -4.96
C THR A 46 14.86 -10.50 -5.95
N SER A 47 14.15 -11.61 -6.03
CA SER A 47 14.51 -12.67 -6.97
C SER A 47 13.98 -12.44 -8.37
N LEU A 48 13.13 -11.41 -8.55
CA LEU A 48 12.49 -11.15 -9.83
C LEU A 48 13.10 -9.96 -10.51
N GLU A 49 13.14 -10.02 -11.83
CA GLU A 49 13.58 -8.90 -12.67
C GLU A 49 12.39 -8.35 -13.41
N LYS A 50 12.42 -7.06 -13.69
CA LYS A 50 11.36 -6.37 -14.42
C LYS A 50 10.01 -6.60 -13.78
N ALA A 51 9.99 -6.55 -12.45
CA ALA A 51 8.79 -6.83 -11.70
C ALA A 51 7.82 -5.67 -11.74
N SER A 52 6.54 -6.01 -11.74
CA SER A 52 5.46 -5.03 -11.59
C SER A 52 4.48 -5.56 -10.56
N ALA A 53 3.69 -4.66 -10.00
CA ALA A 53 2.72 -5.05 -8.98
C ALA A 53 1.32 -4.64 -9.40
N VAL A 54 0.36 -5.53 -9.16
CA VAL A 54 -1.05 -5.23 -9.30
C VAL A 54 -1.62 -5.19 -7.90
N VAL A 55 -2.05 -4.03 -7.46
CA VAL A 55 -2.44 -3.81 -6.07
C VAL A 55 -3.95 -3.76 -5.95
N ASP A 56 -4.49 -4.51 -4.98
CA ASP A 56 -5.90 -4.40 -4.63
C ASP A 56 -6.12 -2.98 -4.09
N PRO A 57 -7.07 -2.21 -4.66
CA PRO A 57 -7.17 -0.79 -4.33
C PRO A 57 -7.34 -0.47 -2.85
N PHE A 58 -7.98 -1.34 -2.10
CA PHE A 58 -8.24 -1.08 -0.68
C PHE A 58 -7.70 -2.17 0.23
N GLY A 59 -7.41 -3.34 -0.31
CA GLY A 59 -6.97 -4.47 0.48
C GLY A 59 -8.11 -5.05 1.32
N SER A 60 -7.74 -5.89 2.26
CA SER A 60 -8.68 -6.44 3.22
C SER A 60 -8.70 -5.56 4.46
N LYS A 61 -9.41 -5.98 5.48
CA LYS A 61 -9.48 -5.20 6.71
C LYS A 61 -8.11 -4.93 7.31
N SER A 62 -7.26 -5.93 7.35
CA SER A 62 -5.97 -5.82 8.02
C SER A 62 -4.78 -5.77 7.09
N PHE A 63 -4.97 -6.08 5.81
CA PHE A 63 -3.86 -6.26 4.91
C PHE A 63 -4.01 -5.52 3.59
N GLY A 64 -2.90 -5.01 3.09
CA GLY A 64 -2.80 -4.65 1.69
C GLY A 64 -2.47 -5.91 0.91
N LEU A 65 -2.99 -6.00 -0.32
CA LEU A 65 -2.86 -7.21 -1.12
C LEU A 65 -2.38 -6.85 -2.51
N ALA A 66 -1.43 -7.61 -3.01
CA ALA A 66 -0.91 -7.36 -4.34
C ALA A 66 -0.42 -8.64 -4.98
N LEU A 67 -0.35 -8.61 -6.29
CA LEU A 67 0.30 -9.67 -7.06
C LEU A 67 1.55 -9.06 -7.68
N VAL A 68 2.68 -9.73 -7.51
CA VAL A 68 3.92 -9.27 -8.10
C VAL A 68 4.26 -10.21 -9.24
N ILE A 69 4.43 -9.68 -10.43
CA ILE A 69 4.73 -10.44 -11.62
C ILE A 69 6.12 -10.05 -12.08
N GLY A 70 6.96 -11.00 -12.35
CA GLY A 70 8.30 -10.74 -12.84
C GLY A 70 8.97 -12.01 -13.31
N THR A 71 10.20 -11.87 -13.77
CA THR A 71 10.94 -13.00 -14.30
C THR A 71 12.07 -13.34 -13.34
N PRO A 72 12.13 -14.58 -12.84
CA PRO A 72 13.26 -14.94 -11.97
C PRO A 72 14.57 -14.77 -12.72
N LYS A 73 15.60 -14.39 -11.97
CA LYS A 73 16.91 -14.20 -12.58
C LYS A 73 17.37 -15.50 -13.22
N GLY A 74 17.84 -15.39 -14.44
CA GLY A 74 18.29 -16.57 -15.17
C GLY A 74 17.19 -17.32 -15.87
N SER A 75 15.96 -16.87 -15.78
CA SER A 75 14.81 -17.51 -16.42
C SER A 75 14.25 -16.59 -17.49
N LYS A 76 13.45 -17.16 -18.38
CA LYS A 76 12.74 -16.37 -19.38
C LYS A 76 11.24 -16.43 -19.17
N THR A 77 10.79 -17.14 -18.15
CA THR A 77 9.36 -17.33 -17.90
C THR A 77 8.94 -16.48 -16.71
N ALA A 78 7.93 -15.65 -16.91
CA ALA A 78 7.42 -14.82 -15.83
C ALA A 78 6.66 -15.66 -14.82
N VAL A 79 6.75 -15.28 -13.57
CA VAL A 79 6.01 -15.94 -12.49
C VAL A 79 5.26 -14.87 -11.70
N THR A 80 4.35 -15.32 -10.85
CA THR A 80 3.55 -14.44 -10.01
C THR A 80 3.77 -14.81 -8.55
N GLN A 81 3.93 -13.81 -7.70
CA GLN A 81 3.99 -14.03 -6.27
C GLN A 81 2.90 -13.21 -5.60
N ILE A 82 2.25 -13.80 -4.60
CA ILE A 82 1.25 -13.09 -3.82
C ILE A 82 1.98 -12.31 -2.73
N CYS A 83 1.68 -11.03 -2.61
CA CYS A 83 2.30 -10.18 -1.60
C CYS A 83 1.25 -9.70 -0.62
N VAL A 84 1.54 -9.83 0.66
CA VAL A 84 0.65 -9.41 1.73
C VAL A 84 1.35 -8.34 2.55
N TYR A 85 0.70 -7.18 2.68
CA TYR A 85 1.23 -6.04 3.40
C TYR A 85 0.41 -5.87 4.68
N ASP A 86 1.09 -5.94 5.82
CA ASP A 86 0.41 -5.76 7.11
C ASP A 86 0.19 -4.26 7.34
N LYS A 87 -1.07 -3.84 7.39
CA LYS A 87 -1.40 -2.43 7.50
C LYS A 87 -0.95 -1.83 8.82
N HIS A 88 -0.87 -2.66 9.85
CA HIS A 88 -0.50 -2.18 11.16
C HIS A 88 1.02 -2.10 11.31
N LYS A 89 1.71 -3.17 10.98
CA LYS A 89 3.16 -3.22 11.12
C LYS A 89 3.91 -2.63 9.94
N LYS A 90 3.25 -2.48 8.81
CA LYS A 90 3.84 -1.93 7.58
C LYS A 90 4.95 -2.81 7.01
N THR A 91 4.84 -4.10 7.23
CA THR A 91 5.78 -5.09 6.69
C THR A 91 5.09 -5.91 5.62
N VAL A 92 5.87 -6.58 4.78
CA VAL A 92 5.32 -7.41 3.72
C VAL A 92 5.87 -8.82 3.78
N GLU A 93 5.09 -9.74 3.25
CA GLU A 93 5.51 -11.12 3.04
C GLU A 93 5.14 -11.52 1.64
N LEU A 94 6.00 -12.31 1.01
CA LEU A 94 5.76 -12.82 -0.33
C LEU A 94 5.51 -14.32 -0.27
N GLY A 95 4.54 -14.77 -1.06
CA GLY A 95 4.34 -16.19 -1.27
C GLY A 95 5.35 -16.76 -2.25
N GLY A 96 5.20 -18.03 -2.58
CA GLY A 96 6.08 -18.69 -3.52
C GLY A 96 5.81 -18.25 -4.95
N GLU A 97 6.68 -18.68 -5.85
CA GLU A 97 6.55 -18.36 -7.25
C GLU A 97 5.50 -19.27 -7.88
N LEU A 98 4.48 -18.67 -8.45
CA LEU A 98 3.43 -19.39 -9.15
C LEU A 98 3.72 -19.31 -10.63
N THR A 99 3.89 -20.48 -11.27
CA THR A 99 4.22 -20.54 -12.68
C THR A 99 2.96 -20.30 -13.52
N PRO A 100 3.14 -20.00 -14.81
CA PRO A 100 1.98 -19.74 -15.68
C PRO A 100 0.97 -20.89 -15.77
N GLU A 101 1.40 -22.13 -15.52
CA GLU A 101 0.44 -23.23 -15.50
C GLU A 101 -0.56 -23.07 -14.36
N THR A 102 -0.12 -22.47 -13.25
CA THR A 102 -1.00 -22.28 -12.12
C THR A 102 -1.81 -21.02 -12.25
N VAL A 103 -1.17 -19.91 -12.61
CA VAL A 103 -1.86 -18.64 -12.74
C VAL A 103 -1.12 -17.76 -13.72
N THR A 104 -1.87 -17.03 -14.54
CA THR A 104 -1.31 -16.05 -15.45
C THR A 104 -2.05 -14.74 -15.23
N ILE A 105 -1.29 -13.70 -14.92
CA ILE A 105 -1.87 -12.40 -14.70
C ILE A 105 -1.60 -11.54 -15.92
N LYS A 106 -2.67 -10.93 -16.44
CA LYS A 106 -2.51 -10.02 -17.54
C LYS A 106 -2.14 -8.67 -16.95
N ALA A 107 -0.87 -8.31 -17.01
CA ALA A 107 -0.40 -7.07 -16.44
C ALA A 107 -1.02 -5.89 -17.18
N PRO A 108 -1.15 -4.72 -16.52
CA PRO A 108 -1.65 -3.52 -17.17
C PRO A 108 -0.74 -3.14 -18.32
N ALA A 109 -1.34 -2.71 -19.41
CA ALA A 109 -0.59 -2.36 -20.58
C ALA A 109 0.39 -1.23 -20.30
N LYS A 110 0.01 -0.32 -19.40
CA LYS A 110 0.85 0.74 -19.09
C LYS A 110 1.47 0.54 -17.83
N ALA A 111 2.57 -0.08 -17.81
CA ALA A 111 3.28 -0.25 -16.57
C ALA A 111 3.63 1.11 -16.09
N ARG A 112 3.40 1.37 -14.95
CA ARG A 112 3.70 2.67 -14.50
C ARG A 112 4.55 2.62 -13.44
#